data_790dd91b363cc49d80423c1e4e346425
#
_entry.id   790dd91b363cc49d80423c1e4e346425
#
_cell.length_a   1.000
_cell.length_b   1.000
_cell.length_c   1.000
_cell.angle_alpha   90.00
_cell.angle_beta   90.00
_cell.angle_gamma   90.00
#
_symmetry.space_group_name_H-M   'P 1'
#
loop_
_entity.id
_entity.type
_entity.pdbx_description
1 polymer ?
#
loop_
_entity_poly.entity_id
_entity_poly.type
_entity_poly.pdbx_seq_one_letter_code
_entity_poly.pdbx_strand_id
1 'polypeptide(L)'
;MSGGRIGRREVLGIGAAAAMTATVPALAARRRTFLWGAATAGHQVEGNNVNADIWLLEQVRPRVFAEPSGDACDSLNRWREDVAIVKAIGLNCYRFSVEWSRIEPMPGQFSQAYLDHYTRMVDYCRELGLAPVVTFNHFTCPRWFAAAGGWENQDAPDLFARYCGKVARAMGTGISHALTFNEPNLALGGRWAVSPPPPAFMERLAANVAAAAKASGSDRFSLLNGGDPVPMIPGVVAAHVKGREAIRAVRSDLPIGMSLAIPDNVAVGPDSGIARKRAEIYGPFFAVMDKDDFVGVQTYGRAYVGRDRDVEAPADAPRGADGKEWFPAAIGNVVRYAHKATGKPVLITENGLDAADDAKRQRFIPEAIASVEAAVRDGIPVLGYIHWSLLDNFEWFSGYGPKFGLVAVDRTSFRRSPKASAYVLGRIAKRSQLG
;
A
#
# COMPACT_ATOMS: atom_id res chain seq x y z
N MET A 1 -66.14 70.98 -26.46
CA MET A 1 -67.31 70.25 -26.97
C MET A 1 -67.05 68.80 -26.76
N SER A 2 -67.89 68.20 -25.94
CA SER A 2 -68.48 66.87 -25.99
C SER A 2 -67.44 65.67 -26.05
N GLY A 3 -67.32 64.82 -25.14
CA GLY A 3 -68.35 64.17 -24.31
C GLY A 3 -68.23 62.68 -24.58
N GLY A 4 -68.20 61.89 -23.57
CA GLY A 4 -68.43 60.45 -23.77
C GLY A 4 -67.75 59.56 -22.77
N ARG A 5 -68.49 59.23 -21.76
CA ARG A 5 -68.22 58.25 -20.66
C ARG A 5 -68.41 56.79 -21.08
N ILE A 6 -67.93 55.89 -20.18
CA ILE A 6 -68.41 54.53 -19.84
C ILE A 6 -67.53 53.45 -20.50
N GLY A 7 -67.05 52.38 -19.80
CA GLY A 7 -67.43 51.74 -18.57
C GLY A 7 -66.52 50.61 -18.25
N ARG A 8 -66.44 50.31 -16.96
CA ARG A 8 -65.75 49.14 -16.36
C ARG A 8 -66.28 47.80 -16.84
N ARG A 9 -65.44 46.88 -17.08
CA ARG A 9 -65.67 45.43 -16.82
C ARG A 9 -64.38 44.73 -16.45
N GLU A 10 -64.29 44.29 -15.22
CA GLU A 10 -63.32 43.36 -14.67
C GLU A 10 -63.47 42.03 -15.37
N VAL A 11 -62.29 41.47 -15.81
CA VAL A 11 -62.21 40.03 -16.11
C VAL A 11 -60.98 39.50 -15.38
N LEU A 12 -61.31 38.75 -14.34
CA LEU A 12 -60.34 37.89 -13.60
C LEU A 12 -59.72 36.87 -14.56
N GLY A 13 -58.42 37.03 -14.86
CA GLY A 13 -57.61 36.05 -15.52
C GLY A 13 -56.78 35.26 -14.51
N ILE A 14 -57.19 34.01 -14.24
CA ILE A 14 -56.42 33.07 -13.43
C ILE A 14 -55.20 32.69 -14.21
N GLY A 15 -54.04 33.24 -13.83
CA GLY A 15 -52.73 32.82 -14.36
C GLY A 15 -52.29 31.56 -13.66
N ALA A 16 -52.38 30.40 -14.32
CA ALA A 16 -51.76 29.15 -13.88
C ALA A 16 -50.26 29.29 -14.02
N ALA A 17 -49.54 29.43 -12.90
CA ALA A 17 -48.08 29.32 -12.85
C ALA A 17 -47.69 27.85 -13.05
N ALA A 18 -47.26 27.48 -14.23
CA ALA A 18 -46.65 26.18 -14.47
C ALA A 18 -45.25 26.16 -13.79
N ALA A 19 -45.18 25.49 -12.64
CA ALA A 19 -43.92 25.17 -12.02
C ALA A 19 -43.14 24.17 -12.93
N MET A 20 -42.19 24.66 -13.68
CA MET A 20 -41.20 23.81 -14.33
C MET A 20 -40.30 23.22 -13.24
N THR A 21 -40.60 22.01 -12.80
CA THR A 21 -39.66 21.17 -12.06
C THR A 21 -38.53 20.77 -13.01
N ALA A 22 -37.41 21.47 -12.95
CA ALA A 22 -36.19 21.06 -13.59
C ALA A 22 -35.73 19.74 -12.89
N THR A 23 -36.04 18.63 -13.51
CA THR A 23 -35.40 17.34 -13.16
C THR A 23 -33.93 17.47 -13.49
N VAL A 24 -33.11 17.76 -12.47
CA VAL A 24 -31.65 17.58 -12.55
C VAL A 24 -31.47 16.07 -12.82
N PRO A 25 -30.88 15.67 -13.94
CA PRO A 25 -30.56 14.26 -14.15
C PRO A 25 -29.60 13.88 -13.02
N ALA A 26 -30.02 12.97 -12.14
CA ALA A 26 -29.12 12.32 -11.19
C ALA A 26 -27.97 11.74 -12.05
N LEU A 27 -26.78 12.32 -11.93
CA LEU A 27 -25.59 11.68 -12.47
C LEU A 27 -25.57 10.29 -11.84
N ALA A 28 -25.91 9.28 -12.63
CA ALA A 28 -25.78 7.89 -12.23
C ALA A 28 -24.32 7.73 -11.80
N ALA A 29 -24.10 7.58 -10.50
CA ALA A 29 -22.79 7.35 -9.95
C ALA A 29 -22.24 6.14 -10.72
N ARG A 30 -21.23 6.34 -11.58
CA ARG A 30 -20.55 5.25 -12.27
C ARG A 30 -20.18 4.28 -11.18
N ARG A 31 -20.74 3.07 -11.19
CA ARG A 31 -20.35 1.99 -10.28
C ARG A 31 -18.83 1.87 -10.40
N ARG A 32 -18.12 2.18 -9.31
CA ARG A 32 -16.67 2.08 -9.28
C ARG A 32 -16.34 0.59 -9.40
N THR A 33 -15.64 0.22 -10.46
CA THR A 33 -15.19 -1.16 -10.65
C THR A 33 -14.32 -1.57 -9.49
N PHE A 34 -14.65 -2.65 -8.80
CA PHE A 34 -13.85 -3.22 -7.73
C PHE A 34 -12.48 -3.67 -8.27
N LEU A 35 -11.40 -3.26 -7.60
CA LEU A 35 -10.04 -3.56 -8.00
C LEU A 35 -9.64 -4.96 -7.53
N TRP A 36 -9.41 -5.86 -8.46
CA TRP A 36 -8.87 -7.19 -8.22
C TRP A 36 -7.43 -7.22 -8.70
N GLY A 37 -6.46 -7.31 -7.77
CA GLY A 37 -5.06 -7.13 -8.13
C GLY A 37 -4.09 -8.07 -7.45
N ALA A 38 -2.84 -7.94 -7.88
CA ALA A 38 -1.66 -8.43 -7.19
C ALA A 38 -0.63 -7.33 -7.09
N ALA A 39 0.28 -7.42 -6.10
CA ALA A 39 1.27 -6.40 -5.80
C ALA A 39 2.70 -6.90 -5.98
N THR A 40 3.60 -5.95 -6.27
CA THR A 40 5.06 -6.08 -6.14
C THR A 40 5.65 -4.80 -5.56
N ALA A 41 6.90 -4.87 -5.07
CA ALA A 41 7.69 -3.70 -4.68
C ALA A 41 9.02 -3.71 -5.44
N GLY A 42 9.46 -2.54 -5.91
CA GLY A 42 10.59 -2.41 -6.82
C GLY A 42 11.86 -3.07 -6.29
N HIS A 43 12.29 -2.73 -5.08
CA HIS A 43 13.51 -3.34 -4.50
C HIS A 43 13.44 -4.87 -4.39
N GLN A 44 12.25 -5.41 -4.12
CA GLN A 44 12.04 -6.85 -3.92
C GLN A 44 12.03 -7.66 -5.23
N VAL A 45 11.75 -7.01 -6.38
CA VAL A 45 11.58 -7.72 -7.66
C VAL A 45 12.49 -7.25 -8.79
N GLU A 46 12.91 -5.98 -8.81
CA GLU A 46 13.61 -5.39 -9.97
C GLU A 46 15.06 -5.84 -10.11
N GLY A 47 15.75 -6.05 -8.99
CA GLY A 47 17.17 -6.37 -8.95
C GLY A 47 18.12 -5.16 -9.05
N ASN A 48 19.30 -5.31 -8.48
CA ASN A 48 20.42 -4.35 -8.57
C ASN A 48 20.02 -2.89 -8.32
N ASN A 49 19.26 -2.64 -7.23
CA ASN A 49 18.89 -1.27 -6.82
C ASN A 49 20.03 -0.60 -6.04
N VAL A 50 21.18 -0.45 -6.69
CA VAL A 50 22.49 -0.14 -6.08
C VAL A 50 22.55 1.21 -5.36
N ASN A 51 21.64 2.13 -5.65
CA ASN A 51 21.55 3.45 -5.01
C ASN A 51 20.58 3.46 -3.82
N ALA A 52 19.91 2.34 -3.50
CA ALA A 52 19.03 2.22 -2.36
C ALA A 52 19.82 2.06 -1.05
N ASP A 53 19.24 2.56 0.02
CA ASP A 53 19.71 2.42 1.40
C ASP A 53 19.82 0.94 1.80
N ILE A 54 18.79 0.17 1.56
CA ILE A 54 18.75 -1.28 1.86
C ILE A 54 19.80 -2.04 1.07
N TRP A 55 20.03 -1.71 -0.21
CA TRP A 55 21.10 -2.32 -0.98
C TRP A 55 22.46 -2.17 -0.29
N LEU A 56 22.78 -0.98 0.21
CA LEU A 56 24.04 -0.75 0.92
C LEU A 56 24.14 -1.61 2.17
N LEU A 57 23.05 -1.74 2.95
CA LEU A 57 23.03 -2.59 4.15
C LEU A 57 23.26 -4.06 3.84
N GLU A 58 22.80 -4.54 2.69
CA GLU A 58 23.06 -5.92 2.23
C GLU A 58 24.56 -6.16 1.94
N GLN A 59 25.29 -5.12 1.53
CA GLN A 59 26.71 -5.24 1.11
C GLN A 59 27.71 -5.05 2.26
N VAL A 60 27.38 -4.25 3.30
CA VAL A 60 28.29 -3.96 4.42
C VAL A 60 28.32 -5.11 5.45
N ARG A 61 29.28 -5.02 6.39
CA ARG A 61 29.45 -5.98 7.49
C ARG A 61 29.23 -5.28 8.83
N PRO A 62 28.68 -5.99 9.84
CA PRO A 62 28.22 -7.41 9.81
C PRO A 62 26.94 -7.58 8.98
N ARG A 63 26.74 -8.75 8.38
CA ARG A 63 25.49 -9.08 7.63
C ARG A 63 24.32 -9.26 8.57
N VAL A 64 23.15 -8.71 8.18
CA VAL A 64 21.86 -8.85 8.88
C VAL A 64 20.80 -9.52 8.02
N PHE A 65 20.96 -9.52 6.71
CA PHE A 65 20.09 -10.22 5.76
C PHE A 65 20.53 -11.68 5.60
N ALA A 66 19.58 -12.60 5.45
CA ALA A 66 19.85 -14.00 5.18
C ALA A 66 20.68 -14.17 3.88
N GLU A 67 20.30 -13.39 2.87
CA GLU A 67 20.99 -13.26 1.59
C GLU A 67 20.72 -11.88 0.98
N PRO A 68 21.53 -11.37 0.05
CA PRO A 68 21.29 -10.10 -0.62
C PRO A 68 20.19 -10.21 -1.67
N SER A 69 19.55 -9.08 -2.01
CA SER A 69 18.54 -9.00 -3.06
C SER A 69 19.09 -9.36 -4.45
N GLY A 70 20.32 -8.97 -4.76
CA GLY A 70 20.98 -9.26 -6.03
C GLY A 70 20.12 -8.87 -7.25
N ASP A 71 19.98 -9.81 -8.19
CA ASP A 71 19.13 -9.62 -9.38
C ASP A 71 17.64 -9.71 -9.08
N ALA A 72 17.25 -9.98 -7.85
CA ALA A 72 15.87 -10.16 -7.41
C ALA A 72 15.08 -11.12 -8.33
N CYS A 73 14.02 -10.64 -8.95
CA CYS A 73 13.26 -11.37 -9.96
C CYS A 73 13.57 -10.90 -11.39
N ASP A 74 14.58 -10.07 -11.58
CA ASP A 74 14.90 -9.43 -12.86
C ASP A 74 13.72 -8.67 -13.47
N SER A 75 12.82 -8.16 -12.61
CA SER A 75 11.61 -7.47 -13.08
C SER A 75 11.93 -6.13 -13.73
N LEU A 76 13.10 -5.51 -13.47
CA LEU A 76 13.52 -4.30 -14.19
C LEU A 76 13.56 -4.52 -15.71
N ASN A 77 13.92 -5.73 -16.16
CA ASN A 77 13.94 -6.11 -17.56
C ASN A 77 12.66 -6.84 -17.99
N ARG A 78 12.05 -7.61 -17.10
CA ARG A 78 10.92 -8.51 -17.41
C ARG A 78 9.55 -7.98 -16.98
N TRP A 79 9.43 -6.72 -16.61
CA TRP A 79 8.17 -6.13 -16.13
C TRP A 79 6.98 -6.32 -17.09
N ARG A 80 7.23 -6.37 -18.42
CA ARG A 80 6.16 -6.63 -19.41
C ARG A 80 5.57 -8.03 -19.22
N GLU A 81 6.42 -9.02 -18.96
CA GLU A 81 5.99 -10.39 -18.67
C GLU A 81 5.16 -10.41 -17.38
N ASP A 82 5.62 -9.72 -16.33
CA ASP A 82 4.92 -9.65 -15.04
C ASP A 82 3.54 -9.01 -15.19
N VAL A 83 3.43 -7.87 -15.88
CA VAL A 83 2.15 -7.18 -16.15
C VAL A 83 1.23 -8.05 -17.02
N ALA A 84 1.77 -8.72 -18.04
CA ALA A 84 1.01 -9.63 -18.91
C ALA A 84 0.42 -10.82 -18.12
N ILE A 85 1.18 -11.36 -17.15
CA ILE A 85 0.72 -12.43 -16.26
C ILE A 85 -0.47 -11.94 -15.41
N VAL A 86 -0.43 -10.73 -14.84
CA VAL A 86 -1.56 -10.16 -14.08
C VAL A 86 -2.84 -10.19 -14.91
N LYS A 87 -2.75 -9.78 -16.19
CA LYS A 87 -3.89 -9.83 -17.12
C LYS A 87 -4.31 -11.25 -17.44
N ALA A 88 -3.36 -12.14 -17.69
CA ALA A 88 -3.63 -13.53 -18.10
C ALA A 88 -4.34 -14.33 -17.01
N ILE A 89 -4.02 -14.13 -15.74
CA ILE A 89 -4.73 -14.76 -14.62
C ILE A 89 -6.13 -14.17 -14.37
N GLY A 90 -6.48 -13.07 -15.03
CA GLY A 90 -7.83 -12.49 -15.02
C GLY A 90 -8.06 -11.39 -14.00
N LEU A 91 -7.00 -10.73 -13.54
CA LEU A 91 -7.06 -9.54 -12.68
C LEU A 91 -7.25 -8.26 -13.52
N ASN A 92 -7.70 -7.19 -12.88
CA ASN A 92 -7.93 -5.88 -13.49
C ASN A 92 -7.08 -4.75 -12.89
N CYS A 93 -6.18 -5.09 -11.95
CA CYS A 93 -5.35 -4.14 -11.22
C CYS A 93 -3.95 -4.71 -11.00
N TYR A 94 -2.93 -3.85 -11.12
CA TYR A 94 -1.55 -4.16 -10.73
C TYR A 94 -1.02 -3.06 -9.82
N ARG A 95 -0.60 -3.42 -8.59
CA ARG A 95 0.07 -2.51 -7.69
C ARG A 95 1.58 -2.74 -7.74
N PHE A 96 2.33 -1.66 -7.90
CA PHE A 96 3.80 -1.69 -7.87
C PHE A 96 4.35 -0.40 -7.26
N SER A 97 5.58 -0.43 -6.77
CA SER A 97 6.27 0.77 -6.33
C SER A 97 7.23 1.28 -7.40
N VAL A 98 7.50 2.57 -7.32
CA VAL A 98 8.57 3.23 -8.10
C VAL A 98 9.73 3.56 -7.17
N GLU A 99 10.95 3.29 -7.61
CA GLU A 99 12.13 3.39 -6.75
C GLU A 99 12.72 4.80 -6.79
N TRP A 100 12.57 5.54 -5.67
CA TRP A 100 13.15 6.87 -5.51
C TRP A 100 14.65 6.87 -5.73
N SER A 101 15.35 5.85 -5.22
CA SER A 101 16.79 5.65 -5.40
C SER A 101 17.26 5.55 -6.85
N ARG A 102 16.41 5.07 -7.75
CA ARG A 102 16.67 5.02 -9.20
C ARG A 102 16.33 6.33 -9.88
N ILE A 103 15.19 6.91 -9.50
CA ILE A 103 14.65 8.14 -10.10
C ILE A 103 15.50 9.34 -9.72
N GLU A 104 16.00 9.41 -8.48
CA GLU A 104 16.86 10.48 -7.98
C GLU A 104 18.13 9.89 -7.33
N PRO A 105 19.08 9.39 -8.14
CA PRO A 105 20.29 8.73 -7.64
C PRO A 105 21.22 9.65 -6.85
N MET A 106 21.14 10.97 -7.08
CA MET A 106 21.83 12.01 -6.33
C MET A 106 20.87 13.17 -6.06
N PRO A 107 21.08 13.97 -4.99
CA PRO A 107 20.19 15.06 -4.62
C PRO A 107 19.93 16.04 -5.80
N GLY A 108 18.67 16.18 -6.19
CA GLY A 108 18.25 17.08 -7.27
C GLY A 108 18.51 16.57 -8.70
N GLN A 109 19.20 15.46 -8.87
CA GLN A 109 19.49 14.88 -10.19
C GLN A 109 18.50 13.75 -10.51
N PHE A 110 17.57 14.04 -11.38
CA PHE A 110 16.52 13.09 -11.77
C PHE A 110 16.89 12.36 -13.07
N SER A 111 16.78 11.03 -13.02
CA SER A 111 16.99 10.16 -14.17
C SER A 111 15.74 10.14 -15.05
N GLN A 112 15.81 10.77 -16.22
CA GLN A 112 14.73 10.69 -17.22
C GLN A 112 14.50 9.26 -17.69
N ALA A 113 15.57 8.46 -17.83
CA ALA A 113 15.46 7.06 -18.26
C ALA A 113 14.60 6.21 -17.33
N TYR A 114 14.72 6.39 -15.99
CA TYR A 114 13.89 5.68 -15.02
C TYR A 114 12.47 6.25 -14.94
N LEU A 115 12.29 7.57 -15.07
CA LEU A 115 10.94 8.15 -15.20
C LEU A 115 10.22 7.55 -16.41
N ASP A 116 10.89 7.50 -17.58
CA ASP A 116 10.33 6.89 -18.79
C ASP A 116 10.08 5.39 -18.63
N HIS A 117 10.93 4.68 -17.88
CA HIS A 117 10.74 3.26 -17.60
C HIS A 117 9.42 3.01 -16.87
N TYR A 118 9.19 3.71 -15.74
CA TYR A 118 7.97 3.55 -14.97
C TYR A 118 6.73 4.10 -15.70
N THR A 119 6.89 5.15 -16.51
CA THR A 119 5.81 5.65 -17.39
C THR A 119 5.37 4.55 -18.36
N ARG A 120 6.33 3.87 -19.02
CA ARG A 120 6.00 2.73 -19.90
C ARG A 120 5.33 1.57 -19.19
N MET A 121 5.64 1.33 -17.91
CA MET A 121 4.93 0.32 -17.10
C MET A 121 3.46 0.72 -16.87
N VAL A 122 3.23 1.99 -16.51
CA VAL A 122 1.87 2.54 -16.34
C VAL A 122 1.08 2.45 -17.64
N ASP A 123 1.68 2.86 -18.76
CA ASP A 123 1.03 2.85 -20.07
C ASP A 123 0.67 1.42 -20.51
N TYR A 124 1.58 0.47 -20.33
CA TYR A 124 1.33 -0.92 -20.69
C TYR A 124 0.24 -1.57 -19.79
N CYS A 125 0.18 -1.22 -18.51
CA CYS A 125 -0.98 -1.62 -17.69
C CYS A 125 -2.28 -1.12 -18.30
N ARG A 126 -2.31 0.16 -18.73
CA ARG A 126 -3.49 0.77 -19.34
C ARG A 126 -3.85 0.14 -20.69
N GLU A 127 -2.87 -0.15 -21.52
CA GLU A 127 -3.07 -0.86 -22.80
C GLU A 127 -3.73 -2.24 -22.60
N LEU A 128 -3.35 -2.95 -21.51
CA LEU A 128 -3.96 -4.23 -21.15
C LEU A 128 -5.28 -4.09 -20.38
N GLY A 129 -5.76 -2.86 -20.13
CA GLY A 129 -6.97 -2.59 -19.36
C GLY A 129 -6.83 -2.91 -17.87
N LEU A 130 -5.61 -2.82 -17.34
CA LEU A 130 -5.33 -2.91 -15.92
C LEU A 130 -5.31 -1.51 -15.28
N ALA A 131 -5.80 -1.40 -14.06
CA ALA A 131 -5.68 -0.19 -13.24
C ALA A 131 -4.31 -0.19 -12.54
N PRO A 132 -3.38 0.76 -12.88
CA PRO A 132 -2.11 0.85 -12.16
C PRO A 132 -2.31 1.53 -10.82
N VAL A 133 -1.97 0.85 -9.73
CA VAL A 133 -1.89 1.40 -8.38
C VAL A 133 -0.41 1.61 -8.06
N VAL A 134 0.01 2.86 -7.91
CA VAL A 134 1.43 3.21 -7.78
C VAL A 134 1.76 3.63 -6.36
N THR A 135 2.74 2.94 -5.74
CA THR A 135 3.30 3.27 -4.44
C THR A 135 4.57 4.09 -4.62
N PHE A 136 4.63 5.29 -4.03
CA PHE A 136 5.76 6.21 -4.18
C PHE A 136 6.94 5.87 -3.28
N ASN A 137 6.68 5.33 -2.09
CA ASN A 137 7.72 4.79 -1.21
C ASN A 137 7.30 3.43 -0.68
N HIS A 138 8.09 2.39 -0.98
CA HIS A 138 7.94 1.05 -0.41
C HIS A 138 9.21 0.68 0.37
N PHE A 139 9.37 1.30 1.53
CA PHE A 139 10.48 1.21 2.49
C PHE A 139 11.77 1.86 2.03
N THR A 140 12.24 1.54 0.83
CA THR A 140 13.54 1.97 0.32
C THR A 140 13.60 3.46 0.00
N CYS A 141 14.73 4.06 0.33
CA CYS A 141 15.06 5.44 0.01
C CYS A 141 16.41 5.52 -0.72
N PRO A 142 16.72 6.65 -1.37
CA PRO A 142 18.06 6.87 -1.88
C PRO A 142 19.10 6.82 -0.76
N ARG A 143 20.24 6.19 -1.02
CA ARG A 143 21.35 6.11 -0.07
C ARG A 143 21.81 7.48 0.43
N TRP A 144 21.82 8.50 -0.45
CA TRP A 144 22.16 9.87 -0.06
C TRP A 144 21.15 10.45 0.95
N PHE A 145 19.86 10.11 0.82
CA PHE A 145 18.81 10.54 1.73
C PHE A 145 18.98 9.90 3.12
N ALA A 146 19.24 8.59 3.16
CA ALA A 146 19.51 7.87 4.41
C ALA A 146 20.76 8.42 5.11
N ALA A 147 21.84 8.71 4.36
CA ALA A 147 23.07 9.31 4.86
C ALA A 147 22.90 10.76 5.35
N ALA A 148 21.90 11.48 4.86
CA ALA A 148 21.54 12.81 5.34
C ALA A 148 20.65 12.81 6.59
N GLY A 149 20.32 11.63 7.14
CA GLY A 149 19.46 11.45 8.32
C GLY A 149 18.04 10.97 8.00
N GLY A 150 17.76 10.63 6.74
CA GLY A 150 16.48 10.02 6.35
C GLY A 150 15.27 10.84 6.78
N TRP A 151 14.28 10.17 7.35
CA TRP A 151 13.03 10.81 7.79
C TRP A 151 13.13 11.65 9.06
N GLU A 152 14.27 11.63 9.75
CA GLU A 152 14.60 12.53 10.87
C GLU A 152 15.14 13.88 10.39
N ASN A 153 15.55 13.98 9.12
CA ASN A 153 16.00 15.24 8.54
C ASN A 153 14.81 16.21 8.36
N GLN A 154 14.99 17.46 8.78
CA GLN A 154 13.96 18.49 8.68
C GLN A 154 13.52 18.76 7.24
N ASP A 155 14.41 18.58 6.26
CA ASP A 155 14.12 18.75 4.83
C ASP A 155 13.42 17.53 4.19
N ALA A 156 13.32 16.39 4.89
CA ALA A 156 12.78 15.16 4.35
C ALA A 156 11.38 15.33 3.72
N PRO A 157 10.43 16.07 4.34
CA PRO A 157 9.11 16.26 3.74
C PRO A 157 9.16 17.02 2.40
N ASP A 158 10.03 18.02 2.27
CA ASP A 158 10.16 18.80 1.03
C ASP A 158 10.88 18.02 -0.08
N LEU A 159 11.89 17.25 0.28
CA LEU A 159 12.61 16.35 -0.62
C LEU A 159 11.66 15.30 -1.20
N PHE A 160 10.84 14.68 -0.34
CA PHE A 160 9.85 13.71 -0.77
C PHE A 160 8.74 14.33 -1.63
N ALA A 161 8.23 15.51 -1.26
CA ALA A 161 7.24 16.24 -2.06
C ALA A 161 7.77 16.59 -3.46
N ARG A 162 9.02 17.04 -3.55
CA ARG A 162 9.70 17.30 -4.82
C ARG A 162 9.75 16.05 -5.70
N TYR A 163 10.15 14.92 -5.13
CA TYR A 163 10.15 13.62 -5.80
C TYR A 163 8.74 13.23 -6.26
N CYS A 164 7.74 13.28 -5.37
CA CYS A 164 6.35 12.95 -5.69
C CYS A 164 5.81 13.79 -6.85
N GLY A 165 6.04 15.10 -6.82
CA GLY A 165 5.62 15.99 -7.90
C GLY A 165 6.32 15.70 -9.22
N LYS A 166 7.60 15.29 -9.20
CA LYS A 166 8.33 14.90 -10.42
C LYS A 166 7.77 13.62 -11.03
N VAL A 167 7.54 12.59 -10.20
CA VAL A 167 6.95 11.32 -10.61
C VAL A 167 5.53 11.52 -11.16
N ALA A 168 4.68 12.27 -10.45
CA ALA A 168 3.32 12.54 -10.88
C ALA A 168 3.26 13.24 -12.24
N ARG A 169 4.17 14.20 -12.50
CA ARG A 169 4.29 14.86 -13.81
C ARG A 169 4.72 13.91 -14.93
N ALA A 170 5.66 13.02 -14.65
CA ALA A 170 6.18 12.09 -15.66
C ALA A 170 5.15 11.03 -16.06
N MET A 171 4.42 10.47 -15.09
CA MET A 171 3.45 9.39 -15.34
C MET A 171 2.08 9.89 -15.83
N GLY A 172 1.87 11.21 -15.84
CA GLY A 172 0.70 11.84 -16.43
C GLY A 172 -0.63 11.30 -15.91
N THR A 173 -1.57 11.03 -16.81
CA THR A 173 -2.93 10.56 -16.50
C THR A 173 -3.05 9.04 -16.31
N GLY A 174 -1.93 8.30 -16.42
CA GLY A 174 -1.96 6.82 -16.44
C GLY A 174 -2.31 6.18 -15.09
N ILE A 175 -1.83 6.76 -13.97
CA ILE A 175 -2.03 6.22 -12.61
C ILE A 175 -3.52 6.23 -12.25
N SER A 176 -4.02 5.10 -11.72
CA SER A 176 -5.39 4.94 -11.26
C SER A 176 -5.57 5.33 -9.79
N HIS A 177 -4.67 4.90 -8.91
CA HIS A 177 -4.60 5.23 -7.49
C HIS A 177 -3.15 5.42 -7.06
N ALA A 178 -2.89 6.36 -6.18
CA ALA A 178 -1.57 6.63 -5.64
C ALA A 178 -1.51 6.31 -4.15
N LEU A 179 -0.41 5.69 -3.74
CA LEU A 179 -0.06 5.46 -2.34
C LEU A 179 1.24 6.19 -2.05
N THR A 180 1.23 7.11 -1.11
CA THR A 180 2.46 7.84 -0.75
C THR A 180 3.47 6.93 -0.11
N PHE A 181 3.02 6.14 0.88
CA PHE A 181 3.86 5.20 1.63
C PHE A 181 3.24 3.81 1.70
N ASN A 182 4.12 2.82 1.78
CA ASN A 182 3.85 1.47 2.22
C ASN A 182 4.23 1.30 3.68
N GLU A 183 3.29 0.93 4.54
CA GLU A 183 3.49 0.52 5.94
C GLU A 183 4.48 1.38 6.77
N PRO A 184 4.37 2.71 6.77
CA PRO A 184 5.30 3.54 7.53
C PRO A 184 5.17 3.34 9.05
N ASN A 185 4.14 2.64 9.49
CA ASN A 185 3.86 2.29 10.87
C ASN A 185 4.43 0.93 11.30
N LEU A 186 5.06 0.15 10.40
CA LEU A 186 5.49 -1.22 10.67
C LEU A 186 6.46 -1.31 11.85
N ALA A 187 7.46 -0.42 11.90
CA ALA A 187 8.45 -0.40 12.98
C ALA A 187 7.84 -0.04 14.35
N LEU A 188 6.78 0.80 14.39
CA LEU A 188 6.01 1.05 15.62
C LEU A 188 5.32 -0.22 16.12
N GLY A 189 4.79 -1.03 15.19
CA GLY A 189 4.20 -2.34 15.52
C GLY A 189 5.18 -3.28 16.20
N GLY A 190 6.44 -3.26 15.79
CA GLY A 190 7.51 -4.05 16.39
C GLY A 190 7.71 -3.80 17.90
N ARG A 191 7.39 -2.61 18.42
CA ARG A 191 7.46 -2.28 19.85
C ARG A 191 6.43 -3.03 20.70
N TRP A 192 5.37 -3.52 20.07
CA TRP A 192 4.31 -4.31 20.71
C TRP A 192 4.48 -5.82 20.49
N ALA A 193 5.47 -6.25 19.72
CA ALA A 193 5.66 -7.65 19.36
C ALA A 193 5.71 -8.56 20.59
N VAL A 194 5.12 -9.76 20.48
CA VAL A 194 5.17 -10.84 21.49
C VAL A 194 6.62 -11.13 21.87
N SER A 195 7.46 -11.28 20.87
CA SER A 195 8.90 -11.52 20.99
C SER A 195 9.65 -10.45 20.23
N PRO A 196 10.21 -9.43 20.91
CA PRO A 196 11.07 -8.46 20.24
C PRO A 196 12.29 -9.17 19.65
N PRO A 197 12.91 -8.60 18.60
CA PRO A 197 14.13 -9.17 18.05
C PRO A 197 15.19 -9.39 19.12
N PRO A 198 15.94 -10.50 19.07
CA PRO A 198 16.99 -10.79 20.07
C PRO A 198 17.99 -9.62 20.19
N PRO A 199 18.48 -9.28 21.40
CA PRO A 199 19.44 -8.20 21.58
C PRO A 199 20.67 -8.32 20.66
N ALA A 200 21.21 -9.50 20.48
CA ALA A 200 22.33 -9.76 19.57
C ALA A 200 22.01 -9.46 18.09
N PHE A 201 20.75 -9.58 17.66
CA PHE A 201 20.33 -9.16 16.33
C PHE A 201 20.30 -7.63 16.26
N MET A 202 19.77 -6.95 17.28
CA MET A 202 19.70 -5.49 17.32
C MET A 202 21.09 -4.84 17.37
N GLU A 203 22.02 -5.41 18.15
CA GLU A 203 23.44 -4.98 18.16
C GLU A 203 24.08 -5.16 16.79
N ARG A 204 23.85 -6.29 16.14
CA ARG A 204 24.35 -6.55 14.80
C ARG A 204 23.75 -5.60 13.76
N LEU A 205 22.45 -5.30 13.85
CA LEU A 205 21.78 -4.33 12.99
C LEU A 205 22.35 -2.92 13.20
N ALA A 206 22.54 -2.50 14.44
CA ALA A 206 23.16 -1.21 14.74
C ALA A 206 24.59 -1.11 14.17
N ALA A 207 25.40 -2.16 14.32
CA ALA A 207 26.73 -2.22 13.72
C ALA A 207 26.70 -2.20 12.18
N ASN A 208 25.73 -2.86 11.55
CA ASN A 208 25.52 -2.84 10.10
C ASN A 208 25.16 -1.44 9.62
N VAL A 209 24.23 -0.74 10.31
CA VAL A 209 23.83 0.64 10.01
C VAL A 209 25.01 1.60 10.17
N ALA A 210 25.82 1.45 11.22
CA ALA A 210 27.03 2.26 11.41
C ALA A 210 28.07 2.04 10.29
N ALA A 211 28.20 0.81 9.82
CA ALA A 211 29.05 0.48 8.67
C ALA A 211 28.55 1.13 7.37
N ALA A 212 27.23 1.18 7.18
CA ALA A 212 26.60 1.86 6.03
C ALA A 212 26.79 3.38 6.09
N ALA A 213 26.68 3.97 7.27
CA ALA A 213 26.98 5.39 7.50
C ALA A 213 28.43 5.69 7.07
N LYS A 214 29.40 4.94 7.59
CA LYS A 214 30.81 5.07 7.23
C LYS A 214 31.07 4.91 5.73
N ALA A 215 30.45 3.89 5.11
CA ALA A 215 30.57 3.63 3.67
C ALA A 215 29.94 4.74 2.80
N SER A 216 29.02 5.51 3.37
CA SER A 216 28.40 6.67 2.74
C SER A 216 29.12 7.99 3.02
N GLY A 217 30.23 7.98 3.79
CA GLY A 217 30.96 9.18 4.21
C GLY A 217 30.18 10.04 5.19
N SER A 218 29.26 9.45 5.97
CA SER A 218 28.39 10.13 6.92
C SER A 218 28.58 9.58 8.34
N ASP A 219 28.17 10.34 9.34
CA ASP A 219 28.08 9.94 10.75
C ASP A 219 26.74 9.31 11.11
N ARG A 220 25.77 9.32 10.18
CA ARG A 220 24.42 8.77 10.36
C ARG A 220 23.93 8.03 9.11
N PHE A 221 23.01 7.10 9.33
CA PHE A 221 22.29 6.40 8.26
C PHE A 221 20.94 5.97 8.80
N SER A 222 19.87 6.62 8.38
CA SER A 222 18.52 6.41 8.92
C SER A 222 17.63 5.67 7.91
N LEU A 223 16.93 4.66 8.40
CA LEU A 223 16.08 3.75 7.62
C LEU A 223 14.66 3.78 8.15
N LEU A 224 13.68 3.73 7.28
CA LEU A 224 12.27 3.76 7.67
C LEU A 224 11.89 2.65 8.68
N ASN A 225 12.44 1.44 8.50
CA ASN A 225 12.12 0.28 9.33
C ASN A 225 13.36 -0.33 10.02
N GLY A 226 14.41 0.46 10.25
CA GLY A 226 15.67 -0.04 10.79
C GLY A 226 16.26 0.83 11.90
N GLY A 227 15.55 0.97 13.01
CA GLY A 227 16.01 1.77 14.15
C GLY A 227 14.85 2.12 15.09
N ASP A 228 15.03 3.16 15.91
CA ASP A 228 13.92 3.73 16.69
C ASP A 228 12.99 4.50 15.75
N PRO A 229 11.74 4.06 15.57
CA PRO A 229 10.81 4.72 14.67
C PRO A 229 10.29 6.07 15.19
N VAL A 230 10.34 6.30 16.51
CA VAL A 230 9.68 7.45 17.14
C VAL A 230 10.17 8.79 16.60
N PRO A 231 11.49 9.04 16.47
CA PRO A 231 11.99 10.29 15.92
C PRO A 231 11.62 10.51 14.44
N MET A 232 11.39 9.44 13.68
CA MET A 232 11.10 9.50 12.25
C MET A 232 9.63 9.84 11.94
N ILE A 233 8.69 9.47 12.84
CA ILE A 233 7.26 9.58 12.57
C ILE A 233 6.82 10.99 12.18
N PRO A 234 7.24 12.08 12.86
CA PRO A 234 6.86 13.44 12.47
C PRO A 234 7.26 13.78 11.03
N GLY A 235 8.49 13.39 10.63
CA GLY A 235 8.98 13.59 9.27
C GLY A 235 8.20 12.80 8.22
N VAL A 236 7.90 11.53 8.50
CA VAL A 236 7.10 10.67 7.61
C VAL A 236 5.68 11.19 7.44
N VAL A 237 5.03 11.60 8.54
CA VAL A 237 3.67 12.17 8.52
C VAL A 237 3.65 13.48 7.71
N ALA A 238 4.61 14.37 7.95
CA ALA A 238 4.74 15.61 7.18
C ALA A 238 5.05 15.34 5.70
N ALA A 239 5.89 14.34 5.40
CA ALA A 239 6.20 13.92 4.05
C ALA A 239 4.98 13.36 3.31
N HIS A 240 4.14 12.58 3.98
CA HIS A 240 2.86 12.15 3.42
C HIS A 240 1.98 13.33 3.01
N VAL A 241 1.78 14.30 3.92
CA VAL A 241 0.97 15.49 3.66
C VAL A 241 1.49 16.28 2.47
N LYS A 242 2.79 16.65 2.49
CA LYS A 242 3.42 17.41 1.40
C LYS A 242 3.50 16.63 0.09
N GLY A 243 3.77 15.32 0.15
CA GLY A 243 3.78 14.43 -1.03
C GLY A 243 2.41 14.35 -1.70
N ARG A 244 1.33 14.17 -0.91
CA ARG A 244 -0.05 14.22 -1.39
C ARG A 244 -0.38 15.54 -2.06
N GLU A 245 -0.01 16.67 -1.45
CA GLU A 245 -0.22 17.99 -2.00
C GLU A 245 0.53 18.18 -3.33
N ALA A 246 1.78 17.73 -3.40
CA ALA A 246 2.58 17.79 -4.62
C ALA A 246 2.01 16.94 -5.76
N ILE A 247 1.45 15.75 -5.45
CA ILE A 247 0.74 14.92 -6.43
C ILE A 247 -0.53 15.61 -6.90
N ARG A 248 -1.34 16.14 -5.97
CA ARG A 248 -2.60 16.84 -6.30
C ARG A 248 -2.40 18.12 -7.11
N ALA A 249 -1.31 18.84 -6.89
CA ALA A 249 -0.96 20.01 -7.70
C ALA A 249 -0.77 19.67 -9.20
N VAL A 250 -0.44 18.41 -9.51
CA VAL A 250 -0.29 17.92 -10.89
C VAL A 250 -1.56 17.18 -11.35
N ARG A 251 -2.17 16.41 -10.46
CA ARG A 251 -3.29 15.50 -10.73
C ARG A 251 -4.33 15.63 -9.63
N SER A 252 -5.17 16.68 -9.71
CA SER A 252 -6.23 16.97 -8.72
C SER A 252 -7.31 15.88 -8.65
N ASP A 253 -7.46 15.09 -9.71
CA ASP A 253 -8.43 14.01 -9.88
C ASP A 253 -7.92 12.62 -9.41
N LEU A 254 -6.63 12.50 -9.11
CA LEU A 254 -6.03 11.21 -8.73
C LEU A 254 -6.40 10.84 -7.29
N PRO A 255 -7.05 9.69 -7.05
CA PRO A 255 -7.24 9.19 -5.69
C PRO A 255 -5.91 8.87 -5.00
N ILE A 256 -5.70 9.47 -3.83
CA ILE A 256 -4.46 9.34 -3.05
C ILE A 256 -4.78 8.83 -1.65
N GLY A 257 -3.98 7.91 -1.16
CA GLY A 257 -4.01 7.40 0.21
C GLY A 257 -2.63 6.96 0.68
N MET A 258 -2.61 6.30 1.84
CA MET A 258 -1.43 5.67 2.42
C MET A 258 -1.79 4.26 2.88
N SER A 259 -0.87 3.29 2.74
CA SER A 259 -1.07 1.92 3.23
C SER A 259 -0.48 1.73 4.61
N LEU A 260 -1.25 1.12 5.51
CA LEU A 260 -0.82 0.80 6.88
C LEU A 260 -0.82 -0.70 7.13
N ALA A 261 0.19 -1.18 7.85
CA ALA A 261 0.20 -2.52 8.43
C ALA A 261 -0.75 -2.56 9.63
N ILE A 262 -1.85 -3.28 9.50
CA ILE A 262 -2.88 -3.38 10.54
C ILE A 262 -3.25 -4.86 10.74
N PRO A 263 -2.62 -5.57 11.69
CA PRO A 263 -3.13 -6.89 12.09
C PRO A 263 -4.50 -6.74 12.74
N ASP A 264 -5.32 -7.78 12.68
CA ASP A 264 -6.59 -7.84 13.42
C ASP A 264 -6.30 -7.91 14.93
N ASN A 265 -6.35 -6.76 15.59
CA ASN A 265 -6.01 -6.63 17.00
C ASN A 265 -7.18 -7.13 17.86
N VAL A 266 -6.92 -8.17 18.65
CA VAL A 266 -7.86 -8.82 19.57
C VAL A 266 -7.45 -8.52 21.01
N ALA A 267 -8.33 -7.94 21.80
CA ALA A 267 -8.07 -7.68 23.21
C ALA A 267 -8.00 -8.97 24.03
N VAL A 268 -7.00 -9.10 24.89
CA VAL A 268 -6.84 -10.23 25.82
C VAL A 268 -6.89 -9.73 27.26
N GLY A 269 -7.91 -10.18 28.00
CA GLY A 269 -8.17 -9.77 29.37
C GLY A 269 -8.81 -8.36 29.49
N PRO A 270 -9.29 -8.02 30.70
CA PRO A 270 -9.98 -6.74 30.95
C PRO A 270 -9.03 -5.53 30.89
N ASP A 271 -7.74 -5.76 31.15
CA ASP A 271 -6.70 -4.72 31.17
C ASP A 271 -5.95 -4.59 29.83
N SER A 272 -6.51 -5.10 28.73
CA SER A 272 -5.85 -5.04 27.42
C SER A 272 -5.52 -3.59 27.00
N GLY A 273 -4.26 -3.38 26.60
CA GLY A 273 -3.77 -2.11 26.08
C GLY A 273 -4.16 -1.82 24.63
N ILE A 274 -5.16 -2.50 24.05
CA ILE A 274 -5.52 -2.40 22.64
C ILE A 274 -5.81 -0.94 22.19
N ALA A 275 -6.45 -0.14 23.01
CA ALA A 275 -6.72 1.27 22.70
C ALA A 275 -5.41 2.07 22.62
N ARG A 276 -4.49 1.85 23.58
CA ARG A 276 -3.16 2.47 23.60
C ARG A 276 -2.35 2.04 22.39
N LYS A 277 -2.27 0.75 22.10
CA LYS A 277 -1.58 0.21 20.92
C LYS A 277 -2.06 0.88 19.63
N ARG A 278 -3.37 0.95 19.45
CA ARG A 278 -3.98 1.58 18.26
C ARG A 278 -3.66 3.07 18.16
N ALA A 279 -3.69 3.79 19.30
CA ALA A 279 -3.33 5.20 19.35
C ALA A 279 -1.84 5.42 19.02
N GLU A 280 -0.94 4.59 19.54
CA GLU A 280 0.49 4.71 19.29
C GLU A 280 0.88 4.35 17.85
N ILE A 281 0.32 3.28 17.29
CA ILE A 281 0.75 2.74 15.99
C ILE A 281 0.03 3.40 14.81
N TYR A 282 -1.28 3.70 14.94
CA TYR A 282 -2.09 4.20 13.83
C TYR A 282 -2.48 5.68 14.00
N GLY A 283 -2.57 6.16 15.26
CA GLY A 283 -3.01 7.50 15.58
C GLY A 283 -2.31 8.61 14.80
N PRO A 284 -0.97 8.66 14.75
CA PRO A 284 -0.25 9.70 14.01
C PRO A 284 -0.60 9.76 12.52
N PHE A 285 -0.86 8.60 11.91
CA PHE A 285 -1.19 8.50 10.49
C PHE A 285 -2.67 8.81 10.23
N PHE A 286 -3.58 8.28 11.05
CA PHE A 286 -5.01 8.56 10.92
C PHE A 286 -5.33 10.05 11.09
N ALA A 287 -4.58 10.75 11.95
CA ALA A 287 -4.76 12.18 12.18
C ALA A 287 -4.56 13.07 10.93
N VAL A 288 -3.88 12.58 9.89
CA VAL A 288 -3.59 13.34 8.66
C VAL A 288 -4.33 12.82 7.42
N MET A 289 -5.17 11.78 7.60
CA MET A 289 -5.93 11.16 6.50
C MET A 289 -7.26 11.88 6.19
N ASP A 290 -7.57 12.98 6.85
CA ASP A 290 -8.79 13.76 6.59
C ASP A 290 -8.92 14.17 5.11
N LYS A 291 -7.80 14.48 4.47
CA LYS A 291 -7.71 14.85 3.05
C LYS A 291 -7.35 13.70 2.11
N ASP A 292 -7.21 12.49 2.61
CA ASP A 292 -7.01 11.32 1.76
C ASP A 292 -8.34 10.86 1.14
N ASP A 293 -8.28 10.21 0.00
CA ASP A 293 -9.45 9.68 -0.70
C ASP A 293 -9.81 8.28 -0.21
N PHE A 294 -8.86 7.55 0.34
CA PHE A 294 -9.02 6.21 0.88
C PHE A 294 -7.90 5.88 1.89
N VAL A 295 -8.15 4.89 2.74
CA VAL A 295 -7.12 4.26 3.57
C VAL A 295 -6.71 2.92 2.96
N GLY A 296 -5.40 2.70 2.78
CA GLY A 296 -4.84 1.41 2.42
C GLY A 296 -4.65 0.53 3.65
N VAL A 297 -5.03 -0.74 3.59
CA VAL A 297 -4.82 -1.70 4.69
C VAL A 297 -4.06 -2.92 4.22
N GLN A 298 -3.20 -3.43 5.11
CA GLN A 298 -2.38 -4.61 4.90
C GLN A 298 -2.47 -5.50 6.13
N THR A 299 -2.88 -6.76 5.92
CA THR A 299 -3.19 -7.69 7.01
C THR A 299 -2.78 -9.11 6.64
N TYR A 300 -2.03 -9.74 7.54
CA TYR A 300 -1.55 -11.12 7.37
C TYR A 300 -2.00 -12.06 8.50
N GLY A 301 -2.77 -11.55 9.47
CA GLY A 301 -3.25 -12.32 10.60
C GLY A 301 -3.70 -11.47 11.77
N ARG A 302 -3.82 -12.11 12.94
CA ARG A 302 -4.23 -11.46 14.19
C ARG A 302 -3.03 -11.08 15.07
N ALA A 303 -3.26 -10.12 15.95
CA ALA A 303 -2.38 -9.81 17.08
C ALA A 303 -3.21 -9.80 18.37
N TYR A 304 -2.84 -10.60 19.33
CA TYR A 304 -3.51 -10.71 20.61
C TYR A 304 -2.89 -9.74 21.60
N VAL A 305 -3.64 -8.70 21.94
CA VAL A 305 -3.12 -7.54 22.66
C VAL A 305 -3.35 -7.71 24.16
N GLY A 306 -2.29 -8.00 24.88
CA GLY A 306 -2.26 -7.97 26.35
C GLY A 306 -2.21 -6.54 26.90
N ARG A 307 -1.80 -6.40 28.16
CA ARG A 307 -1.76 -5.10 28.84
C ARG A 307 -0.73 -4.15 28.22
N ASP A 308 0.52 -4.61 28.06
CA ASP A 308 1.66 -3.76 27.70
C ASP A 308 2.34 -4.17 26.39
N ARG A 309 2.00 -5.35 25.86
CA ARG A 309 2.49 -5.91 24.60
C ARG A 309 1.53 -6.96 24.06
N ASP A 310 1.78 -7.39 22.83
CA ASP A 310 1.09 -8.54 22.27
C ASP A 310 1.48 -9.81 23.05
N VAL A 311 0.57 -10.77 23.08
CA VAL A 311 0.73 -12.07 23.72
C VAL A 311 0.52 -13.18 22.70
N GLU A 312 0.95 -14.39 23.03
CA GLU A 312 0.73 -15.55 22.17
C GLU A 312 -0.75 -15.78 21.89
N ALA A 313 -1.04 -16.32 20.72
CA ALA A 313 -2.39 -16.74 20.37
C ALA A 313 -2.89 -17.78 21.38
N PRO A 314 -4.16 -17.72 21.80
CA PRO A 314 -4.76 -18.72 22.71
C PRO A 314 -4.52 -20.15 22.20
N ALA A 315 -4.45 -21.10 23.14
CA ALA A 315 -4.18 -22.50 22.78
C ALA A 315 -5.26 -23.12 21.89
N ASP A 316 -6.50 -22.63 22.02
CA ASP A 316 -7.68 -23.03 21.23
C ASP A 316 -7.83 -22.24 19.92
N ALA A 317 -6.92 -21.32 19.59
CA ALA A 317 -6.95 -20.60 18.35
C ALA A 317 -6.85 -21.57 17.15
N PRO A 318 -7.64 -21.37 16.07
CA PRO A 318 -7.54 -22.21 14.89
C PRO A 318 -6.11 -22.23 14.35
N ARG A 319 -5.56 -23.40 14.09
CA ARG A 319 -4.17 -23.55 13.62
C ARG A 319 -4.12 -24.29 12.27
N GLY A 320 -3.22 -23.84 11.42
CA GLY A 320 -2.84 -24.57 10.21
C GLY A 320 -1.98 -25.80 10.54
N ALA A 321 -1.73 -26.63 9.55
CA ALA A 321 -0.91 -27.84 9.70
C ALA A 321 0.57 -27.51 10.10
N ASP A 322 1.02 -26.28 9.94
CA ASP A 322 2.32 -25.76 10.34
C ASP A 322 2.35 -25.22 11.80
N GLY A 323 1.23 -25.37 12.51
CA GLY A 323 1.09 -24.88 13.90
C GLY A 323 0.85 -23.36 14.02
N LYS A 324 0.93 -22.59 12.92
CA LYS A 324 0.60 -21.16 12.90
C LYS A 324 -0.91 -20.95 12.94
N GLU A 325 -1.35 -19.82 13.44
CA GLU A 325 -2.75 -19.47 13.43
C GLU A 325 -3.33 -19.42 12.03
N TRP A 326 -4.52 -19.99 11.84
CA TRP A 326 -5.27 -19.96 10.58
C TRP A 326 -6.50 -19.08 10.75
N PHE A 327 -6.39 -17.83 10.34
CA PHE A 327 -7.50 -16.88 10.45
C PHE A 327 -7.61 -15.94 9.23
N PRO A 328 -7.97 -16.45 8.05
CA PRO A 328 -8.12 -15.65 6.82
C PRO A 328 -9.13 -14.51 6.97
N ALA A 329 -10.11 -14.63 7.88
CA ALA A 329 -11.12 -13.60 8.13
C ALA A 329 -10.58 -12.31 8.78
N ALA A 330 -9.33 -12.27 9.24
CA ALA A 330 -8.69 -11.09 9.81
C ALA A 330 -8.86 -9.85 8.93
N ILE A 331 -8.76 -10.00 7.60
CA ILE A 331 -8.85 -8.88 6.68
C ILE A 331 -10.23 -8.20 6.71
N GLY A 332 -11.33 -8.94 6.84
CA GLY A 332 -12.67 -8.36 6.97
C GLY A 332 -12.85 -7.54 8.25
N ASN A 333 -12.25 -7.98 9.37
CA ASN A 333 -12.25 -7.25 10.63
C ASN A 333 -11.44 -5.95 10.53
N VAL A 334 -10.27 -6.00 9.90
CA VAL A 334 -9.40 -4.84 9.69
C VAL A 334 -10.06 -3.80 8.78
N VAL A 335 -10.73 -4.23 7.72
CA VAL A 335 -11.50 -3.34 6.84
C VAL A 335 -12.56 -2.57 7.61
N ARG A 336 -13.34 -3.24 8.46
CA ARG A 336 -14.34 -2.59 9.33
C ARG A 336 -13.70 -1.62 10.31
N TYR A 337 -12.59 -2.03 10.93
CA TYR A 337 -11.85 -1.19 11.88
C TYR A 337 -11.31 0.08 11.20
N ALA A 338 -10.63 -0.05 10.06
CA ALA A 338 -10.01 1.07 9.37
C ALA A 338 -11.07 2.08 8.88
N HIS A 339 -12.18 1.59 8.31
CA HIS A 339 -13.30 2.44 7.91
C HIS A 339 -13.90 3.18 9.12
N LYS A 340 -14.17 2.47 10.22
CA LYS A 340 -14.70 3.07 11.46
C LYS A 340 -13.77 4.14 12.03
N ALA A 341 -12.46 3.93 11.97
CA ALA A 341 -11.47 4.83 12.53
C ALA A 341 -11.23 6.09 11.69
N THR A 342 -11.35 5.99 10.35
CA THR A 342 -10.99 7.07 9.43
C THR A 342 -12.17 7.70 8.70
N GLY A 343 -13.31 7.02 8.65
CA GLY A 343 -14.46 7.42 7.81
C GLY A 343 -14.21 7.26 6.30
N LYS A 344 -13.04 6.73 5.89
CA LYS A 344 -12.63 6.64 4.49
C LYS A 344 -13.03 5.31 3.85
N PRO A 345 -13.24 5.29 2.53
CA PRO A 345 -13.23 4.03 1.77
C PRO A 345 -11.93 3.26 2.02
N VAL A 346 -11.98 1.93 1.96
CA VAL A 346 -10.84 1.06 2.25
C VAL A 346 -10.35 0.39 0.97
N LEU A 347 -9.06 0.48 0.67
CA LEU A 347 -8.40 -0.34 -0.33
C LEU A 347 -7.53 -1.38 0.38
N ILE A 348 -7.81 -2.66 0.17
CA ILE A 348 -6.93 -3.73 0.64
C ILE A 348 -5.73 -3.75 -0.31
N THR A 349 -4.62 -3.18 0.15
CA THR A 349 -3.40 -3.01 -0.65
C THR A 349 -2.46 -4.19 -0.56
N GLU A 350 -2.60 -4.99 0.52
CA GLU A 350 -1.96 -6.30 0.65
C GLU A 350 -2.75 -7.22 1.57
N ASN A 351 -2.87 -8.47 1.15
CA ASN A 351 -3.26 -9.61 1.95
C ASN A 351 -2.71 -10.88 1.30
N GLY A 352 -2.18 -11.80 2.07
CA GLY A 352 -1.53 -12.99 1.52
C GLY A 352 -1.13 -13.98 2.60
N LEU A 353 -0.47 -15.05 2.16
CA LEU A 353 0.00 -16.12 3.01
C LEU A 353 1.38 -16.60 2.57
N ASP A 354 2.36 -16.59 3.50
CA ASP A 354 3.61 -17.31 3.31
C ASP A 354 3.33 -18.82 3.36
N ALA A 355 3.44 -19.47 2.22
CA ALA A 355 3.24 -20.89 2.10
C ALA A 355 4.05 -21.49 0.95
N ALA A 356 4.98 -22.40 1.28
CA ALA A 356 5.68 -23.19 0.29
C ALA A 356 4.71 -24.15 -0.46
N ASP A 357 3.73 -24.70 0.27
CA ASP A 357 2.62 -25.47 -0.31
C ASP A 357 1.50 -24.54 -0.80
N ASP A 358 1.34 -24.45 -2.12
CA ASP A 358 0.33 -23.60 -2.74
C ASP A 358 -1.12 -24.05 -2.46
N ALA A 359 -1.37 -25.30 -2.06
CA ALA A 359 -2.70 -25.76 -1.67
C ALA A 359 -3.24 -24.97 -0.47
N LYS A 360 -2.37 -24.56 0.46
CA LYS A 360 -2.76 -23.67 1.57
C LYS A 360 -3.25 -22.31 1.05
N ARG A 361 -2.55 -21.71 0.07
CA ARG A 361 -2.94 -20.42 -0.50
C ARG A 361 -4.23 -20.54 -1.31
N GLN A 362 -4.43 -21.64 -2.03
CA GLN A 362 -5.69 -21.91 -2.74
C GLN A 362 -6.89 -21.96 -1.80
N ARG A 363 -6.71 -22.42 -0.56
CA ARG A 363 -7.72 -22.41 0.50
C ARG A 363 -7.86 -21.04 1.17
N PHE A 364 -6.74 -20.37 1.46
CA PHE A 364 -6.71 -19.08 2.14
C PHE A 364 -7.45 -17.97 1.38
N ILE A 365 -7.21 -17.86 0.07
CA ILE A 365 -7.75 -16.77 -0.76
C ILE A 365 -9.27 -16.68 -0.71
N PRO A 366 -10.05 -17.74 -0.97
CA PRO A 366 -11.52 -17.68 -0.93
C PRO A 366 -12.05 -17.40 0.48
N GLU A 367 -11.43 -17.93 1.54
CA GLU A 367 -11.83 -17.67 2.93
C GLU A 367 -11.60 -16.19 3.31
N ALA A 368 -10.48 -15.60 2.90
CA ALA A 368 -10.18 -14.18 3.11
C ALA A 368 -11.17 -13.29 2.35
N ILE A 369 -11.41 -13.58 1.08
CA ILE A 369 -12.33 -12.81 0.24
C ILE A 369 -13.76 -12.89 0.76
N ALA A 370 -14.22 -14.04 1.24
CA ALA A 370 -15.54 -14.18 1.84
C ALA A 370 -15.75 -13.22 3.02
N SER A 371 -14.71 -12.96 3.82
CA SER A 371 -14.76 -11.98 4.92
C SER A 371 -14.83 -10.53 4.43
N VAL A 372 -14.18 -10.23 3.31
CA VAL A 372 -14.26 -8.92 2.64
C VAL A 372 -15.66 -8.70 2.07
N GLU A 373 -16.23 -9.71 1.40
CA GLU A 373 -17.60 -9.67 0.89
C GLU A 373 -18.61 -9.45 2.02
N ALA A 374 -18.40 -10.06 3.18
CA ALA A 374 -19.22 -9.81 4.37
C ALA A 374 -19.11 -8.34 4.82
N ALA A 375 -17.91 -7.76 4.85
CA ALA A 375 -17.74 -6.35 5.18
C ALA A 375 -18.45 -5.42 4.17
N VAL A 376 -18.40 -5.74 2.89
CA VAL A 376 -19.13 -4.97 1.86
C VAL A 376 -20.65 -5.09 2.05
N ARG A 377 -21.19 -6.29 2.38
CA ARG A 377 -22.61 -6.45 2.72
C ARG A 377 -23.02 -5.66 3.96
N ASP A 378 -22.11 -5.46 4.92
CA ASP A 378 -22.32 -4.59 6.09
C ASP A 378 -22.27 -3.08 5.74
N GLY A 379 -22.11 -2.74 4.46
CA GLY A 379 -22.10 -1.34 3.97
C GLY A 379 -20.72 -0.67 4.00
N ILE A 380 -19.63 -1.40 4.27
CA ILE A 380 -18.29 -0.81 4.24
C ILE A 380 -17.85 -0.58 2.78
N PRO A 381 -17.45 0.65 2.41
CA PRO A 381 -17.01 0.96 1.04
C PRO A 381 -15.60 0.41 0.79
N VAL A 382 -15.49 -0.80 0.28
CA VAL A 382 -14.23 -1.44 -0.11
C VAL A 382 -13.98 -1.21 -1.59
N LEU A 383 -12.82 -0.62 -1.93
CA LEU A 383 -12.44 -0.28 -3.30
C LEU A 383 -11.82 -1.44 -4.07
N GLY A 384 -11.22 -2.39 -3.38
CA GLY A 384 -10.54 -3.51 -4.02
C GLY A 384 -9.80 -4.44 -3.05
N TYR A 385 -9.35 -5.55 -3.61
CA TYR A 385 -8.49 -6.55 -2.97
C TYR A 385 -7.24 -6.76 -3.83
N ILE A 386 -6.08 -6.49 -3.27
CA ILE A 386 -4.79 -6.69 -3.93
C ILE A 386 -3.99 -7.73 -3.14
N HIS A 387 -3.63 -8.82 -3.78
CA HIS A 387 -2.90 -9.93 -3.16
C HIS A 387 -1.39 -9.62 -3.06
N TRP A 388 -0.80 -9.89 -1.90
CA TRP A 388 0.64 -9.94 -1.74
C TRP A 388 1.10 -11.39 -1.81
N SER A 389 1.83 -11.74 -2.83
CA SER A 389 2.43 -10.94 -3.89
C SER A 389 2.19 -11.57 -5.26
N LEU A 390 2.50 -10.84 -6.33
CA LEU A 390 2.48 -11.43 -7.67
C LEU A 390 3.53 -12.53 -7.79
N LEU A 391 4.78 -12.22 -7.42
CA LEU A 391 5.95 -13.08 -7.57
C LEU A 391 6.46 -13.59 -6.22
N ASP A 392 6.99 -14.81 -6.16
CA ASP A 392 7.90 -15.18 -5.08
C ASP A 392 9.14 -14.28 -5.21
N ASN A 393 9.42 -13.46 -4.20
CA ASN A 393 10.37 -12.37 -4.29
C ASN A 393 11.33 -12.32 -3.10
N PHE A 394 12.14 -11.28 -3.02
CA PHE A 394 13.02 -10.98 -1.89
C PHE A 394 12.23 -10.45 -0.70
N GLU A 395 12.18 -11.20 0.41
CA GLU A 395 11.43 -10.84 1.63
C GLU A 395 12.37 -10.27 2.72
N TRP A 396 13.06 -9.20 2.35
CA TRP A 396 13.87 -8.36 3.25
C TRP A 396 14.90 -9.20 4.05
N PHE A 397 14.92 -9.06 5.39
CA PHE A 397 15.85 -9.82 6.25
C PHE A 397 15.78 -11.33 6.07
N SER A 398 14.65 -11.85 5.61
CA SER A 398 14.41 -13.29 5.38
C SER A 398 14.92 -13.81 4.02
N GLY A 399 15.42 -12.90 3.15
CA GLY A 399 15.88 -13.28 1.81
C GLY A 399 14.77 -13.89 0.96
N TYR A 400 15.06 -14.99 0.27
CA TYR A 400 14.10 -15.67 -0.61
C TYR A 400 13.41 -16.89 0.02
N GLY A 401 13.51 -17.03 1.35
CA GLY A 401 12.86 -18.12 2.10
C GLY A 401 11.35 -18.12 2.00
N PRO A 402 10.66 -17.02 2.38
CA PRO A 402 9.21 -16.92 2.33
C PRO A 402 8.65 -16.98 0.91
N LYS A 403 7.45 -17.58 0.74
CA LYS A 403 6.79 -17.79 -0.54
C LYS A 403 5.37 -17.23 -0.52
N PHE A 404 5.23 -15.94 -0.82
CA PHE A 404 3.94 -15.25 -0.91
C PHE A 404 3.34 -15.23 -2.31
N GLY A 405 4.17 -15.42 -3.34
CA GLY A 405 3.80 -15.21 -4.73
C GLY A 405 2.67 -16.08 -5.25
N LEU A 406 1.82 -15.50 -6.08
CA LEU A 406 0.90 -16.24 -6.97
C LEU A 406 1.68 -16.93 -8.11
N VAL A 407 2.90 -16.47 -8.37
CA VAL A 407 3.78 -16.94 -9.43
C VAL A 407 5.12 -17.31 -8.82
N ALA A 408 5.57 -18.52 -9.07
CA ALA A 408 6.92 -18.94 -8.71
C ALA A 408 7.95 -18.34 -9.69
N VAL A 409 9.10 -17.95 -9.18
CA VAL A 409 10.24 -17.46 -9.97
C VAL A 409 11.43 -18.40 -9.78
N ASP A 410 11.92 -18.95 -10.87
CA ASP A 410 13.16 -19.71 -10.88
C ASP A 410 14.34 -18.74 -10.76
N ARG A 411 15.14 -18.86 -9.72
CA ARG A 411 16.21 -17.89 -9.39
C ARG A 411 17.40 -17.91 -10.35
N THR A 412 17.53 -18.93 -11.19
CA THR A 412 18.62 -19.06 -12.16
C THR A 412 18.22 -18.55 -13.54
N SER A 413 17.04 -18.93 -14.01
CA SER A 413 16.55 -18.58 -15.35
C SER A 413 15.57 -17.39 -15.33
N PHE A 414 15.11 -16.97 -14.16
CA PHE A 414 14.05 -16.00 -13.94
C PHE A 414 12.72 -16.36 -14.62
N ARG A 415 12.51 -17.64 -14.94
CA ARG A 415 11.25 -18.10 -15.51
C ARG A 415 10.12 -17.93 -14.50
N ARG A 416 8.99 -17.35 -14.97
CA ARG A 416 7.76 -17.20 -14.23
C ARG A 416 6.86 -18.41 -14.44
N SER A 417 6.34 -18.97 -13.33
CA SER A 417 5.41 -20.11 -13.37
C SER A 417 4.20 -19.81 -12.48
N PRO A 418 3.05 -19.38 -13.07
CA PRO A 418 1.83 -19.14 -12.31
C PRO A 418 1.40 -20.40 -11.55
N LYS A 419 1.11 -20.24 -10.25
CA LYS A 419 0.65 -21.30 -9.37
C LYS A 419 -0.87 -21.48 -9.49
N ALA A 420 -1.40 -22.58 -8.98
CA ALA A 420 -2.85 -22.86 -9.02
C ALA A 420 -3.67 -21.80 -8.25
N SER A 421 -3.10 -21.23 -7.17
CA SER A 421 -3.72 -20.14 -6.40
C SER A 421 -3.94 -18.86 -7.23
N ALA A 422 -3.10 -18.56 -8.22
CA ALA A 422 -3.29 -17.44 -9.13
C ALA A 422 -4.62 -17.56 -9.89
N TYR A 423 -4.90 -18.75 -10.39
CA TYR A 423 -6.14 -19.01 -11.11
C TYR A 423 -7.37 -19.09 -10.17
N VAL A 424 -7.19 -19.46 -8.89
CA VAL A 424 -8.25 -19.36 -7.88
C VAL A 424 -8.66 -17.88 -7.73
N LEU A 425 -7.73 -16.99 -7.51
CA LEU A 425 -7.99 -15.54 -7.40
C LEU A 425 -8.63 -15.00 -8.68
N GLY A 426 -8.09 -15.34 -9.85
CA GLY A 426 -8.62 -14.89 -11.14
C GLY A 426 -10.06 -15.36 -11.39
N ARG A 427 -10.43 -16.60 -10.99
CA ARG A 427 -11.82 -17.08 -11.08
C ARG A 427 -12.77 -16.31 -10.15
N ILE A 428 -12.31 -15.98 -8.93
CA ILE A 428 -13.09 -15.15 -8.00
C ILE A 428 -13.29 -13.75 -8.59
N ALA A 429 -12.25 -13.13 -9.08
CA ALA A 429 -12.32 -11.80 -9.70
C ALA A 429 -13.33 -11.73 -10.85
N LYS A 430 -13.41 -12.77 -11.68
CA LYS A 430 -14.36 -12.85 -12.80
C LYS A 430 -15.82 -13.11 -12.39
N ARG A 431 -16.05 -13.77 -11.24
CA ARG A 431 -17.39 -14.15 -10.76
C ARG A 431 -17.96 -13.19 -9.73
N SER A 432 -17.13 -12.34 -9.16
CA SER A 432 -17.53 -11.46 -8.07
C SER A 432 -18.53 -10.41 -8.51
N GLN A 433 -19.54 -10.18 -7.66
CA GLN A 433 -20.56 -9.13 -7.82
C GLN A 433 -20.16 -7.84 -7.07
N LEU A 434 -18.91 -7.73 -6.61
CA LEU A 434 -18.41 -6.55 -5.87
C LEU A 434 -18.11 -5.34 -6.76
N GLY A 435 -18.53 -5.34 -8.02
CA GLY A 435 -18.30 -4.25 -8.98
C GLY A 435 -19.56 -3.66 -9.58
#